data_8d3f10340915950e5b61c9884094fec8
#
_entry.id   8d3f10340915950e5b61c9884094fec8
#
_cell.length_a   1.000
_cell.length_b   1.000
_cell.length_c   1.000
_cell.angle_alpha   90.00
_cell.angle_beta   90.00
_cell.angle_gamma   90.00
#
_symmetry.space_group_name_H-M   'P 1'
#
loop_
_entity.id
_entity.type
_entity.pdbx_description
1 polymer ?
#
loop_
_entity_poly.entity_id
_entity_poly.type
_entity_poly.pdbx_seq_one_letter_code
_entity_poly.pdbx_strand_id
1 'polypeptide(L)'
;MRNPFSPYARIFTVPGSRSFSFAGWLARVPMSTVGLGSVLLVAGESGSYGLAGAVSGTLALAFAVGSPQWARGMDRVGQGRVLVVSSAAYLVLGLVFASAVVLDAPRWSWFVLAALTGACGANVGSAVRARWAHALPDSDDRQTAFAFESVVDEVVFVVGPPSITFLAALIAPPAGFVVGLVVGVAGAVWLARQETTQPPVQRTPVGESRARTSVIGPALLVVSTAYLAVGTVFGAMDVVVVGFAQDEGAPVMAGVALAAYAGGSLVSGLFYGVVRLPGSLTARFVACAVFFGLVAQGLLLVGSLTWLVPAAFLAGLAIAPVLVSGMSLVESRVPRAALNEGLTWTSTGLTLGVTAGAALAGAAVDAWGAEAAFLVPALGAAAAGVLAIAGAVALRTPAPVPVPEDALR
;
A
#
# COMPACT_ATOMS: atom_id res chain seq x y z
N MET A 1 -32.20 -0.78 -20.70
CA MET A 1 -30.81 -0.54 -20.30
C MET A 1 -30.53 -1.27 -19.01
N ARG A 2 -29.57 -2.21 -18.95
CA ARG A 2 -29.21 -2.86 -17.69
C ARG A 2 -28.53 -1.82 -16.81
N ASN A 3 -29.00 -1.66 -15.56
CA ASN A 3 -28.41 -0.76 -14.58
C ASN A 3 -26.93 -1.16 -14.38
N PRO A 4 -25.94 -0.28 -14.65
CA PRO A 4 -24.51 -0.63 -14.55
C PRO A 4 -24.09 -0.98 -13.11
N PHE A 5 -24.88 -0.60 -12.11
CA PHE A 5 -24.65 -0.93 -10.69
C PHE A 5 -25.30 -2.24 -10.24
N SER A 6 -26.01 -2.95 -11.14
CA SER A 6 -26.68 -4.21 -10.78
C SER A 6 -25.73 -5.31 -10.29
N PRO A 7 -24.48 -5.45 -10.79
CA PRO A 7 -23.52 -6.43 -10.26
C PRO A 7 -23.15 -6.16 -8.79
N TYR A 8 -22.95 -4.87 -8.46
CA TYR A 8 -22.63 -4.48 -7.07
C TYR A 8 -23.81 -4.72 -6.12
N ALA A 9 -25.05 -4.43 -6.54
CA ALA A 9 -26.22 -4.74 -5.75
C ALA A 9 -26.34 -6.23 -5.45
N ARG A 10 -26.00 -7.09 -6.44
CA ARG A 10 -26.06 -8.54 -6.33
C ARG A 10 -25.09 -9.11 -5.31
N ILE A 11 -23.83 -8.68 -5.26
CA ILE A 11 -22.87 -9.18 -4.26
C ILE A 11 -23.31 -8.87 -2.83
N PHE A 12 -24.02 -7.77 -2.62
CA PHE A 12 -24.54 -7.37 -1.30
C PHE A 12 -25.88 -8.06 -0.92
N THR A 13 -26.38 -8.98 -1.72
CA THR A 13 -27.48 -9.89 -1.31
C THR A 13 -26.98 -11.05 -0.45
N VAL A 14 -25.67 -11.32 -0.46
CA VAL A 14 -25.05 -12.37 0.38
C VAL A 14 -25.18 -11.98 1.86
N PRO A 15 -25.72 -12.87 2.73
CA PRO A 15 -25.88 -12.58 4.15
C PRO A 15 -24.55 -12.22 4.81
N GLY A 16 -24.53 -11.13 5.57
CA GLY A 16 -23.35 -10.64 6.28
C GLY A 16 -22.35 -9.83 5.42
N SER A 17 -22.50 -9.80 4.09
CA SER A 17 -21.55 -9.13 3.19
C SER A 17 -21.38 -7.64 3.47
N ARG A 18 -22.46 -6.92 3.71
CA ARG A 18 -22.44 -5.50 4.05
C ARG A 18 -21.67 -5.24 5.35
N SER A 19 -21.89 -6.09 6.36
CA SER A 19 -21.27 -5.94 7.67
C SER A 19 -19.78 -6.22 7.62
N PHE A 20 -19.34 -7.32 6.99
CA PHE A 20 -17.91 -7.62 6.94
C PHE A 20 -17.14 -6.68 6.02
N SER A 21 -17.76 -6.19 4.92
CA SER A 21 -17.11 -5.22 4.04
C SER A 21 -16.95 -3.87 4.72
N PHE A 22 -17.99 -3.37 5.42
CA PHE A 22 -17.89 -2.12 6.17
C PHE A 22 -16.92 -2.20 7.35
N ALA A 23 -16.95 -3.30 8.12
CA ALA A 23 -15.98 -3.55 9.18
C ALA A 23 -14.55 -3.63 8.61
N GLY A 24 -14.39 -4.28 7.46
CA GLY A 24 -13.14 -4.33 6.72
C GLY A 24 -12.67 -2.98 6.20
N TRP A 25 -13.58 -2.09 5.81
CA TRP A 25 -13.25 -0.72 5.43
C TRP A 25 -12.64 0.06 6.61
N LEU A 26 -13.31 0.06 7.76
CA LEU A 26 -12.78 0.69 8.98
C LEU A 26 -11.44 0.10 9.39
N ALA A 27 -11.30 -1.23 9.30
CA ALA A 27 -10.08 -1.93 9.67
C ALA A 27 -8.87 -1.62 8.75
N ARG A 28 -9.13 -1.07 7.55
CA ARG A 28 -8.09 -0.63 6.60
C ARG A 28 -7.67 0.83 6.74
N VAL A 29 -8.37 1.62 7.56
CA VAL A 29 -7.99 3.03 7.82
C VAL A 29 -6.50 3.17 8.18
N PRO A 30 -5.88 2.28 8.99
CA PRO A 30 -4.44 2.35 9.27
C PRO A 30 -3.52 2.31 8.04
N MET A 31 -3.97 1.75 6.91
CA MET A 31 -3.15 1.68 5.68
C MET A 31 -2.69 3.05 5.19
N SER A 32 -3.55 4.06 5.30
CA SER A 32 -3.26 5.43 4.84
C SER A 32 -2.95 6.39 5.98
N THR A 33 -3.22 6.00 7.23
CA THR A 33 -3.17 6.94 8.35
C THR A 33 -2.01 6.71 9.29
N VAL A 34 -1.59 5.46 9.52
CA VAL A 34 -0.57 5.17 10.55
C VAL A 34 0.83 5.56 10.08
N GLY A 35 1.18 5.33 8.82
CA GLY A 35 2.46 5.79 8.26
C GLY A 35 2.61 7.30 8.34
N LEU A 36 1.68 8.02 7.71
CA LEU A 36 1.64 9.48 7.73
C LEU A 36 1.47 10.04 9.15
N GLY A 37 0.61 9.40 9.96
CA GLY A 37 0.41 9.79 11.36
C GLY A 37 1.68 9.65 12.20
N SER A 38 2.51 8.64 11.94
CA SER A 38 3.81 8.52 12.60
C SER A 38 4.80 9.61 12.18
N VAL A 39 4.74 10.05 10.91
CA VAL A 39 5.54 11.20 10.43
C VAL A 39 5.11 12.47 11.15
N LEU A 40 3.79 12.76 11.19
CA LEU A 40 3.25 13.94 11.87
C LEU A 40 3.58 13.96 13.37
N LEU A 41 3.44 12.79 14.03
CA LEU A 41 3.75 12.62 15.44
C LEU A 41 5.24 12.89 15.71
N VAL A 42 6.14 12.20 15.01
CA VAL A 42 7.58 12.30 15.29
C VAL A 42 8.14 13.64 14.84
N ALA A 43 7.75 14.17 13.68
CA ALA A 43 8.19 15.48 13.22
C ALA A 43 7.67 16.60 14.13
N GLY A 44 6.42 16.51 14.60
CA GLY A 44 5.83 17.50 15.49
C GLY A 44 6.50 17.59 16.85
N GLU A 45 6.95 16.44 17.41
CA GLU A 45 7.61 16.40 18.73
C GLU A 45 9.13 16.59 18.65
N SER A 46 9.77 16.11 17.60
CA SER A 46 11.25 16.17 17.48
C SER A 46 11.79 17.33 16.63
N GLY A 47 10.95 17.95 15.79
CA GLY A 47 11.38 18.94 14.81
C GLY A 47 12.22 18.37 13.66
N SER A 48 12.36 17.03 13.53
CA SER A 48 13.22 16.39 12.53
C SER A 48 12.40 15.47 11.60
N TYR A 49 12.35 15.83 10.33
CA TYR A 49 11.72 15.01 9.29
C TYR A 49 12.55 13.78 8.92
N GLY A 50 13.88 13.84 9.03
CA GLY A 50 14.76 12.70 8.85
C GLY A 50 14.48 11.60 9.87
N LEU A 51 14.33 11.98 11.16
CA LEU A 51 13.96 11.04 12.21
C LEU A 51 12.55 10.50 11.98
N ALA A 52 11.59 11.35 11.61
CA ALA A 52 10.21 10.96 11.33
C ALA A 52 10.12 9.96 10.17
N GLY A 53 10.80 10.22 9.07
CA GLY A 53 10.87 9.33 7.92
C GLY A 53 11.53 7.99 8.25
N ALA A 54 12.62 7.98 9.01
CA ALA A 54 13.30 6.76 9.43
C ALA A 54 12.44 5.89 10.36
N VAL A 55 11.72 6.49 11.31
CA VAL A 55 10.82 5.79 12.22
C VAL A 55 9.60 5.25 11.48
N SER A 56 8.97 6.05 10.60
CA SER A 56 7.85 5.63 9.76
C SER A 56 8.26 4.50 8.82
N GLY A 57 9.44 4.60 8.20
CA GLY A 57 10.01 3.55 7.36
C GLY A 57 10.25 2.24 8.13
N THR A 58 10.73 2.33 9.38
CA THR A 58 10.89 1.17 10.27
C THR A 58 9.55 0.48 10.56
N LEU A 59 8.50 1.26 10.82
CA LEU A 59 7.14 0.75 11.02
C LEU A 59 6.62 0.02 9.76
N ALA A 60 6.78 0.63 8.58
CA ALA A 60 6.35 0.06 7.32
C ALA A 60 7.10 -1.24 6.97
N LEU A 61 8.42 -1.28 7.16
CA LEU A 61 9.23 -2.46 6.94
C LEU A 61 8.82 -3.61 7.87
N ALA A 62 8.62 -3.31 9.16
CA ALA A 62 8.19 -4.30 10.14
C ALA A 62 6.78 -4.85 9.82
N PHE A 63 5.86 -4.00 9.32
CA PHE A 63 4.56 -4.44 8.81
C PHE A 63 4.71 -5.40 7.63
N ALA A 64 5.59 -5.10 6.68
CA ALA A 64 5.81 -5.97 5.52
C ALA A 64 6.33 -7.36 5.90
N VAL A 65 7.17 -7.44 6.93
CA VAL A 65 7.69 -8.72 7.46
C VAL A 65 6.65 -9.43 8.31
N GLY A 66 5.90 -8.71 9.15
CA GLY A 66 4.95 -9.27 10.10
C GLY A 66 3.63 -9.73 9.47
N SER A 67 3.08 -8.95 8.54
CA SER A 67 1.74 -9.19 8.00
C SER A 67 1.55 -10.56 7.32
N PRO A 68 2.53 -11.14 6.57
CA PRO A 68 2.42 -12.50 6.04
C PRO A 68 2.35 -13.58 7.13
N GLN A 69 2.98 -13.34 8.29
CA GLN A 69 2.92 -14.29 9.41
C GLN A 69 1.52 -14.33 10.03
N TRP A 70 0.90 -13.15 10.17
CA TRP A 70 -0.49 -13.06 10.61
C TRP A 70 -1.45 -13.69 9.61
N ALA A 71 -1.25 -13.51 8.30
CA ALA A 71 -2.04 -14.17 7.25
C ALA A 71 -1.95 -15.70 7.36
N ARG A 72 -0.74 -16.26 7.53
CA ARG A 72 -0.55 -17.69 7.79
C ARG A 72 -1.24 -18.17 9.07
N GLY A 73 -1.22 -17.32 10.11
CA GLY A 73 -1.97 -17.56 11.34
C GLY A 73 -3.47 -17.65 11.10
N MET A 74 -4.03 -16.71 10.31
CA MET A 74 -5.45 -16.71 9.93
C MET A 74 -5.88 -17.99 9.21
N ASP A 75 -5.04 -18.50 8.32
CA ASP A 75 -5.30 -19.75 7.59
C ASP A 75 -5.28 -20.98 8.51
N ARG A 76 -4.42 -20.97 9.55
CA ARG A 76 -4.20 -22.12 10.45
C ARG A 76 -5.15 -22.19 11.63
N VAL A 77 -5.48 -21.04 12.23
CA VAL A 77 -6.26 -20.99 13.50
C VAL A 77 -7.55 -20.17 13.39
N GLY A 78 -7.82 -19.61 12.21
CA GLY A 78 -9.01 -18.82 11.90
C GLY A 78 -8.80 -17.30 12.02
N GLN A 79 -9.50 -16.56 11.17
CA GLN A 79 -9.36 -15.10 11.08
C GLN A 79 -9.72 -14.39 12.38
N GLY A 80 -10.84 -14.79 13.03
CA GLY A 80 -11.35 -14.08 14.21
C GLY A 80 -10.34 -14.01 15.34
N ARG A 81 -9.73 -15.14 15.71
CA ARG A 81 -8.72 -15.19 16.80
C ARG A 81 -7.49 -14.37 16.47
N VAL A 82 -6.97 -14.50 15.25
CA VAL A 82 -5.76 -13.82 14.83
C VAL A 82 -5.97 -12.31 14.75
N LEU A 83 -7.10 -11.86 14.19
CA LEU A 83 -7.44 -10.45 14.11
C LEU A 83 -7.54 -9.80 15.50
N VAL A 84 -8.16 -10.48 16.47
CA VAL A 84 -8.24 -9.95 17.85
C VAL A 84 -6.86 -9.81 18.48
N VAL A 85 -6.02 -10.86 18.38
CA VAL A 85 -4.68 -10.84 19.00
C VAL A 85 -3.78 -9.81 18.33
N SER A 86 -3.71 -9.81 16.99
CA SER A 86 -2.87 -8.85 16.26
C SER A 86 -3.34 -7.41 16.48
N SER A 87 -4.66 -7.15 16.46
CA SER A 87 -5.20 -5.81 16.66
C SER A 87 -5.00 -5.31 18.10
N ALA A 88 -5.14 -6.17 19.10
CA ALA A 88 -4.87 -5.80 20.49
C ALA A 88 -3.39 -5.45 20.68
N ALA A 89 -2.47 -6.28 20.17
CA ALA A 89 -1.04 -5.99 20.21
C ALA A 89 -0.69 -4.71 19.43
N TYR A 90 -1.27 -4.52 18.24
CA TYR A 90 -1.11 -3.32 17.41
C TYR A 90 -1.54 -2.06 18.14
N LEU A 91 -2.71 -2.08 18.81
CA LEU A 91 -3.22 -0.95 19.61
C LEU A 91 -2.31 -0.63 20.78
N VAL A 92 -1.99 -1.64 21.60
CA VAL A 92 -1.18 -1.42 22.80
C VAL A 92 0.20 -0.89 22.45
N LEU A 93 0.89 -1.53 21.50
CA LEU A 93 2.22 -1.11 21.08
C LEU A 93 2.21 0.25 20.38
N GLY A 94 1.19 0.53 19.56
CA GLY A 94 1.04 1.84 18.92
C GLY A 94 0.77 2.97 19.92
N LEU A 95 -0.03 2.73 20.95
CA LEU A 95 -0.24 3.71 22.03
C LEU A 95 1.03 3.91 22.87
N VAL A 96 1.77 2.83 23.18
CA VAL A 96 3.06 2.92 23.87
C VAL A 96 4.08 3.67 23.01
N PHE A 97 4.11 3.43 21.68
CA PHE A 97 4.94 4.17 20.75
C PHE A 97 4.60 5.67 20.76
N ALA A 98 3.32 6.02 20.62
CA ALA A 98 2.89 7.42 20.65
C ALA A 98 3.24 8.09 21.99
N SER A 99 3.02 7.40 23.10
CA SER A 99 3.38 7.90 24.45
C SER A 99 4.89 8.09 24.61
N ALA A 100 5.71 7.16 24.08
CA ALA A 100 7.16 7.26 24.15
C ALA A 100 7.69 8.48 23.37
N VAL A 101 7.07 8.80 22.23
CA VAL A 101 7.42 9.99 21.45
C VAL A 101 7.02 11.27 22.20
N VAL A 102 5.78 11.37 22.68
CA VAL A 102 5.26 12.55 23.40
C VAL A 102 6.00 12.80 24.71
N LEU A 103 6.44 11.73 25.40
CA LEU A 103 7.19 11.84 26.68
C LEU A 103 8.71 11.97 26.47
N ASP A 104 9.14 12.20 25.23
CA ASP A 104 10.57 12.34 24.85
C ASP A 104 11.46 11.20 25.39
N ALA A 105 10.94 9.96 25.30
CA ALA A 105 11.72 8.78 25.65
C ALA A 105 12.96 8.64 24.75
N PRO A 106 14.02 7.89 25.16
CA PRO A 106 15.23 7.75 24.35
C PRO A 106 14.91 7.35 22.91
N ARG A 107 15.48 8.06 21.91
CA ARG A 107 15.13 7.93 20.48
C ARG A 107 15.23 6.50 19.91
N TRP A 108 16.16 5.69 20.43
CA TRP A 108 16.27 4.29 20.04
C TRP A 108 14.98 3.48 20.35
N SER A 109 14.27 3.85 21.42
CA SER A 109 13.01 3.18 21.81
C SER A 109 11.88 3.44 20.80
N TRP A 110 11.89 4.61 20.12
CA TRP A 110 10.94 4.93 19.07
C TRP A 110 11.02 3.95 17.90
N PHE A 111 12.24 3.59 17.49
CA PHE A 111 12.47 2.58 16.44
C PHE A 111 11.99 1.19 16.87
N VAL A 112 12.33 0.78 18.07
CA VAL A 112 11.92 -0.53 18.60
C VAL A 112 10.39 -0.62 18.69
N LEU A 113 9.73 0.40 19.23
CA LEU A 113 8.29 0.44 19.39
C LEU A 113 7.56 0.56 18.04
N ALA A 114 8.09 1.35 17.10
CA ALA A 114 7.59 1.41 15.74
C ALA A 114 7.71 0.05 15.04
N ALA A 115 8.86 -0.64 15.16
CA ALA A 115 9.05 -1.97 14.60
C ALA A 115 8.06 -2.99 15.21
N LEU A 116 7.91 -3.01 16.52
CA LEU A 116 6.96 -3.91 17.20
C LEU A 116 5.52 -3.61 16.80
N THR A 117 5.15 -2.31 16.71
CA THR A 117 3.84 -1.87 16.23
C THR A 117 3.60 -2.36 14.82
N GLY A 118 4.50 -2.06 13.88
CA GLY A 118 4.39 -2.49 12.49
C GLY A 118 4.27 -4.00 12.34
N ALA A 119 5.12 -4.77 13.05
CA ALA A 119 5.11 -6.23 13.01
C ALA A 119 3.79 -6.86 13.50
N CYS A 120 3.03 -6.16 14.36
CA CYS A 120 1.72 -6.61 14.83
C CYS A 120 0.58 -6.27 13.86
N GLY A 121 0.81 -5.44 12.85
CA GLY A 121 -0.19 -5.09 11.84
C GLY A 121 -0.54 -6.28 10.95
N ALA A 122 -1.84 -6.63 10.89
CA ALA A 122 -2.33 -7.66 9.99
C ALA A 122 -2.91 -7.03 8.71
N ASN A 123 -2.71 -7.70 7.56
CA ASN A 123 -3.34 -7.29 6.31
C ASN A 123 -4.83 -7.66 6.30
N VAL A 124 -5.68 -6.74 6.74
CA VAL A 124 -7.14 -6.97 6.80
C VAL A 124 -7.76 -7.03 5.41
N GLY A 125 -7.21 -6.31 4.43
CA GLY A 125 -7.70 -6.35 3.05
C GLY A 125 -7.68 -7.77 2.45
N SER A 126 -6.64 -8.55 2.73
CA SER A 126 -6.57 -9.96 2.31
C SER A 126 -7.60 -10.83 3.01
N ALA A 127 -7.85 -10.60 4.32
CA ALA A 127 -8.87 -11.33 5.08
C ALA A 127 -10.29 -11.07 4.55
N VAL A 128 -10.62 -9.82 4.18
CA VAL A 128 -11.92 -9.46 3.57
C VAL A 128 -12.07 -10.11 2.20
N ARG A 129 -11.05 -10.07 1.35
CA ARG A 129 -11.07 -10.74 0.04
C ARG A 129 -11.24 -12.25 0.17
N ALA A 130 -10.62 -12.88 1.18
CA ALA A 130 -10.84 -14.30 1.48
C ALA A 130 -12.29 -14.60 1.90
N ARG A 131 -12.96 -13.71 2.64
CA ARG A 131 -14.40 -13.84 2.95
C ARG A 131 -15.25 -13.74 1.69
N TRP A 132 -14.98 -12.78 0.81
CA TRP A 132 -15.66 -12.71 -0.48
C TRP A 132 -15.45 -13.97 -1.33
N ALA A 133 -14.22 -14.48 -1.39
CA ALA A 133 -13.93 -15.70 -2.14
C ALA A 133 -14.67 -16.92 -1.60
N HIS A 134 -14.88 -16.98 -0.26
CA HIS A 134 -15.66 -18.04 0.37
C HIS A 134 -17.17 -17.87 0.13
N ALA A 135 -17.66 -16.65 0.21
CA ALA A 135 -19.09 -16.33 0.09
C ALA A 135 -19.59 -16.37 -1.37
N LEU A 136 -18.72 -16.16 -2.34
CA LEU A 136 -19.03 -16.07 -3.77
C LEU A 136 -18.22 -17.11 -4.55
N PRO A 137 -18.76 -18.33 -4.74
CA PRO A 137 -18.12 -19.39 -5.53
C PRO A 137 -18.06 -19.04 -7.03
N ASP A 138 -19.00 -18.22 -7.54
CA ASP A 138 -19.02 -17.74 -8.92
C ASP A 138 -17.85 -16.78 -9.18
N SER A 139 -17.14 -16.98 -10.31
CA SER A 139 -15.97 -16.19 -10.69
C SER A 139 -16.32 -14.73 -10.99
N ASP A 140 -17.46 -14.46 -11.64
CA ASP A 140 -17.85 -13.11 -12.07
C ASP A 140 -18.25 -12.24 -10.88
N ASP A 141 -19.05 -12.78 -9.96
CA ASP A 141 -19.45 -12.08 -8.74
C ASP A 141 -18.25 -11.84 -7.81
N ARG A 142 -17.33 -12.80 -7.72
CA ARG A 142 -16.09 -12.66 -6.96
C ARG A 142 -15.18 -11.58 -7.54
N GLN A 143 -15.05 -11.49 -8.86
CA GLN A 143 -14.29 -10.43 -9.52
C GLN A 143 -14.92 -9.06 -9.24
N THR A 144 -16.25 -8.96 -9.30
CA THR A 144 -16.99 -7.74 -8.94
C THR A 144 -16.73 -7.32 -7.49
N ALA A 145 -16.74 -8.28 -6.56
CA ALA A 145 -16.45 -8.01 -5.15
C ALA A 145 -15.00 -7.52 -4.94
N PHE A 146 -14.04 -8.13 -5.63
CA PHE A 146 -12.63 -7.70 -5.54
C PHE A 146 -12.41 -6.31 -6.15
N ALA A 147 -13.10 -5.98 -7.25
CA ALA A 147 -13.09 -4.64 -7.81
C ALA A 147 -13.69 -3.61 -6.85
N PHE A 148 -14.80 -3.95 -6.18
CA PHE A 148 -15.40 -3.12 -5.14
C PHE A 148 -14.42 -2.88 -3.98
N GLU A 149 -13.75 -3.93 -3.48
CA GLU A 149 -12.78 -3.79 -2.39
C GLU A 149 -11.56 -2.93 -2.79
N SER A 150 -11.20 -2.93 -4.07
CA SER A 150 -10.15 -2.02 -4.56
C SER A 150 -10.58 -0.55 -4.54
N VAL A 151 -11.85 -0.27 -4.89
CA VAL A 151 -12.42 1.09 -4.75
C VAL A 151 -12.46 1.50 -3.28
N VAL A 152 -12.79 0.57 -2.39
CA VAL A 152 -12.78 0.82 -0.94
C VAL A 152 -11.37 1.16 -0.44
N ASP A 153 -10.33 0.47 -0.92
CA ASP A 153 -8.94 0.79 -0.61
C ASP A 153 -8.59 2.23 -1.06
N GLU A 154 -8.98 2.61 -2.28
CA GLU A 154 -8.74 3.98 -2.78
C GLU A 154 -9.46 5.05 -1.94
N VAL A 155 -10.69 4.79 -1.50
CA VAL A 155 -11.42 5.70 -0.60
C VAL A 155 -10.65 5.91 0.71
N VAL A 156 -10.02 4.87 1.25
CA VAL A 156 -9.17 4.98 2.46
C VAL A 156 -7.99 5.93 2.22
N PHE A 157 -7.35 5.87 1.04
CA PHE A 157 -6.22 6.75 0.72
C PHE A 157 -6.67 8.19 0.37
N VAL A 158 -7.87 8.39 -0.15
CA VAL A 158 -8.40 9.74 -0.43
C VAL A 158 -8.83 10.43 0.86
N VAL A 159 -9.48 9.70 1.78
CA VAL A 159 -10.07 10.29 3.01
C VAL A 159 -9.08 10.31 4.17
N GLY A 160 -8.21 9.31 4.28
CA GLY A 160 -7.31 9.13 5.42
C GLY A 160 -6.36 10.31 5.65
N PRO A 161 -5.49 10.66 4.69
CA PRO A 161 -4.51 11.73 4.87
C PRO A 161 -5.11 13.08 5.28
N PRO A 162 -6.18 13.62 4.64
CA PRO A 162 -6.80 14.87 5.11
C PRO A 162 -7.32 14.77 6.54
N SER A 163 -7.94 13.63 6.87
CA SER A 163 -8.54 13.45 8.19
C SER A 163 -7.49 13.51 9.30
N ILE A 164 -6.35 12.82 9.13
CA ILE A 164 -5.34 12.79 10.19
C ILE A 164 -4.48 14.05 10.24
N THR A 165 -4.21 14.69 9.10
CA THR A 165 -3.51 16.01 9.11
C THR A 165 -4.38 17.06 9.74
N PHE A 166 -5.68 17.05 9.49
CA PHE A 166 -6.63 17.94 10.16
C PHE A 166 -6.65 17.70 11.68
N LEU A 167 -6.71 16.43 12.12
CA LEU A 167 -6.68 16.08 13.54
C LEU A 167 -5.35 16.51 14.20
N ALA A 168 -4.23 16.28 13.52
CA ALA A 168 -2.91 16.66 14.05
C ALA A 168 -2.78 18.18 14.16
N ALA A 169 -3.27 18.94 13.20
CA ALA A 169 -3.19 20.41 13.19
C ALA A 169 -4.14 21.07 14.20
N LEU A 170 -5.35 20.51 14.42
CA LEU A 170 -6.36 21.13 15.29
C LEU A 170 -6.30 20.67 16.74
N ILE A 171 -5.81 19.47 17.02
CA ILE A 171 -5.82 18.88 18.36
C ILE A 171 -4.38 18.77 18.90
N ALA A 172 -3.59 17.88 18.32
CA ALA A 172 -2.19 17.66 18.69
C ALA A 172 -1.51 16.73 17.67
N PRO A 173 -0.18 16.76 17.50
CA PRO A 173 0.56 15.88 16.58
C PRO A 173 0.22 14.39 16.68
N PRO A 174 0.01 13.78 17.86
CA PRO A 174 -0.34 12.36 17.99
C PRO A 174 -1.78 12.02 17.61
N ALA A 175 -2.70 13.01 17.52
CA ALA A 175 -4.13 12.76 17.42
C ALA A 175 -4.50 11.95 16.16
N GLY A 176 -3.92 12.29 15.01
CA GLY A 176 -4.16 11.59 13.75
C GLY A 176 -3.71 10.13 13.81
N PHE A 177 -2.53 9.86 14.34
CA PHE A 177 -2.00 8.51 14.53
C PHE A 177 -2.90 7.65 15.45
N VAL A 178 -3.26 8.20 16.61
CA VAL A 178 -4.08 7.49 17.61
C VAL A 178 -5.48 7.20 17.08
N VAL A 179 -6.14 8.17 16.46
CA VAL A 179 -7.49 7.99 15.88
C VAL A 179 -7.47 6.95 14.76
N GLY A 180 -6.50 7.01 13.84
CA GLY A 180 -6.34 6.02 12.78
C GLY A 180 -6.17 4.60 13.34
N LEU A 181 -5.33 4.46 14.36
CA LEU A 181 -5.10 3.20 15.06
C LEU A 181 -6.37 2.66 15.73
N VAL A 182 -7.09 3.49 16.50
CA VAL A 182 -8.30 3.08 17.24
C VAL A 182 -9.42 2.69 16.28
N VAL A 183 -9.66 3.49 15.22
CA VAL A 183 -10.69 3.19 14.21
C VAL A 183 -10.38 1.86 13.51
N GLY A 184 -9.11 1.65 13.11
CA GLY A 184 -8.69 0.41 12.47
C GLY A 184 -8.89 -0.82 13.35
N VAL A 185 -8.52 -0.71 14.62
CA VAL A 185 -8.68 -1.80 15.59
C VAL A 185 -10.16 -2.08 15.88
N ALA A 186 -10.99 -1.04 16.01
CA ALA A 186 -12.43 -1.22 16.17
C ALA A 186 -13.05 -1.97 14.99
N GLY A 187 -12.66 -1.60 13.76
CA GLY A 187 -13.07 -2.31 12.54
C GLY A 187 -12.61 -3.77 12.51
N ALA A 188 -11.34 -4.03 12.87
CA ALA A 188 -10.78 -5.37 12.90
C ALA A 188 -11.44 -6.28 13.94
N VAL A 189 -11.74 -5.75 15.13
CA VAL A 189 -12.48 -6.48 16.18
C VAL A 189 -13.93 -6.74 15.75
N TRP A 190 -14.58 -5.76 15.10
CA TRP A 190 -15.90 -5.97 14.54
C TRP A 190 -15.89 -7.07 13.47
N LEU A 191 -14.93 -7.03 12.55
CA LEU A 191 -14.75 -8.08 11.55
C LEU A 191 -14.51 -9.45 12.20
N ALA A 192 -13.66 -9.51 13.22
CA ALA A 192 -13.32 -10.73 13.95
C ALA A 192 -14.55 -11.42 14.58
N ARG A 193 -15.52 -10.65 15.07
CA ARG A 193 -16.75 -11.16 15.69
C ARG A 193 -17.75 -11.75 14.69
N GLN A 194 -17.53 -11.57 13.39
CA GLN A 194 -18.43 -12.09 12.34
C GLN A 194 -17.99 -13.51 11.92
N GLU A 195 -18.22 -14.49 12.78
CA GLU A 195 -17.77 -15.87 12.60
C GLU A 195 -18.47 -16.57 11.43
N THR A 196 -19.74 -16.24 11.16
CA THR A 196 -20.56 -16.88 10.11
C THR A 196 -20.05 -16.62 8.69
N THR A 197 -19.30 -15.55 8.47
CA THR A 197 -18.72 -15.19 7.17
C THR A 197 -17.25 -15.58 7.05
N GLN A 198 -16.68 -16.13 8.11
CA GLN A 198 -15.27 -16.51 8.14
C GLN A 198 -15.03 -17.76 7.29
N PRO A 199 -14.02 -17.78 6.40
CA PRO A 199 -13.60 -18.99 5.71
C PRO A 199 -13.22 -20.10 6.70
N PRO A 200 -13.50 -21.37 6.38
CA PRO A 200 -13.08 -22.48 7.22
C PRO A 200 -11.57 -22.58 7.30
N VAL A 201 -11.07 -23.01 8.45
CA VAL A 201 -9.65 -23.22 8.68
C VAL A 201 -9.12 -24.27 7.71
N GLN A 202 -8.17 -23.91 6.87
CA GLN A 202 -7.53 -24.85 5.96
C GLN A 202 -6.48 -25.68 6.74
N ARG A 203 -6.86 -26.92 7.07
CA ARG A 203 -5.90 -27.91 7.56
C ARG A 203 -5.07 -28.39 6.36
N THR A 204 -3.93 -27.77 6.09
CA THR A 204 -2.99 -28.30 5.09
C THR A 204 -2.43 -29.62 5.61
N PRO A 205 -2.53 -30.72 4.84
CA PRO A 205 -1.88 -31.98 5.24
C PRO A 205 -0.38 -31.73 5.44
N VAL A 206 0.15 -32.19 6.59
CA VAL A 206 1.58 -32.18 6.88
C VAL A 206 2.22 -33.17 5.90
N GLY A 207 2.96 -32.67 4.89
CA GLY A 207 3.70 -33.56 4.00
C GLY A 207 3.85 -33.15 2.54
N GLU A 208 3.04 -32.26 2.01
CA GLU A 208 3.27 -31.74 0.65
C GLU A 208 4.34 -30.63 0.65
N SER A 209 5.60 -31.08 0.48
CA SER A 209 6.70 -30.20 0.09
C SER A 209 6.35 -29.60 -1.27
N ARG A 210 5.92 -28.33 -1.31
CA ARG A 210 5.83 -27.58 -2.57
C ARG A 210 7.20 -27.65 -3.24
N ALA A 211 7.27 -28.33 -4.38
CA ALA A 211 8.46 -28.29 -5.22
C ALA A 211 8.88 -26.83 -5.38
N ARG A 212 10.10 -26.50 -4.95
CA ARG A 212 10.70 -25.17 -5.08
C ARG A 212 11.00 -24.91 -6.56
N THR A 213 9.98 -24.61 -7.33
CA THR A 213 10.21 -23.97 -8.63
C THR A 213 10.72 -22.56 -8.35
N SER A 214 11.93 -22.25 -8.79
CA SER A 214 12.50 -20.91 -8.62
C SER A 214 11.58 -19.91 -9.31
N VAL A 215 10.93 -19.07 -8.50
CA VAL A 215 9.99 -18.03 -8.97
C VAL A 215 10.75 -16.83 -9.55
N ILE A 216 12.05 -16.74 -9.25
CA ILE A 216 12.89 -15.59 -9.59
C ILE A 216 13.26 -15.66 -11.07
N GLY A 217 12.42 -15.06 -11.91
CA GLY A 217 12.70 -14.85 -13.33
C GLY A 217 13.00 -13.37 -13.63
N PRO A 218 13.54 -13.08 -14.84
CA PRO A 218 13.89 -11.70 -15.22
C PRO A 218 12.72 -10.72 -15.10
N ALA A 219 11.50 -11.14 -15.44
CA ALA A 219 10.31 -10.29 -15.34
C ALA A 219 10.01 -9.90 -13.89
N LEU A 220 10.11 -10.86 -12.96
CA LEU A 220 9.88 -10.59 -11.55
C LEU A 220 10.93 -9.62 -10.98
N LEU A 221 12.20 -9.80 -11.32
CA LEU A 221 13.27 -8.91 -10.87
C LEU A 221 13.08 -7.48 -11.39
N VAL A 222 12.78 -7.31 -12.69
CA VAL A 222 12.56 -5.99 -13.29
C VAL A 222 11.36 -5.30 -12.66
N VAL A 223 10.23 -5.99 -12.50
CA VAL A 223 9.03 -5.39 -11.91
C VAL A 223 9.26 -5.08 -10.43
N SER A 224 9.89 -5.98 -9.65
CA SER A 224 10.15 -5.75 -8.22
C SER A 224 11.12 -4.58 -7.99
N THR A 225 12.15 -4.43 -8.82
CA THR A 225 13.08 -3.28 -8.71
C THR A 225 12.44 -1.97 -9.17
N ALA A 226 11.61 -1.98 -10.21
CA ALA A 226 10.81 -0.82 -10.59
C ALA A 226 9.81 -0.44 -9.49
N TYR A 227 9.18 -1.43 -8.83
CA TYR A 227 8.27 -1.17 -7.72
C TYR A 227 8.99 -0.65 -6.47
N LEU A 228 10.24 -1.05 -6.24
CA LEU A 228 11.06 -0.40 -5.21
C LEU A 228 11.20 1.10 -5.51
N ALA A 229 11.49 1.47 -6.76
CA ALA A 229 11.58 2.87 -7.15
C ALA A 229 10.22 3.61 -7.06
N VAL A 230 9.10 2.96 -7.43
CA VAL A 230 7.74 3.50 -7.22
C VAL A 230 7.44 3.68 -5.73
N GLY A 231 7.82 2.70 -4.91
CA GLY A 231 7.67 2.78 -3.45
C GLY A 231 8.45 3.96 -2.85
N THR A 232 9.65 4.25 -3.37
CA THR A 232 10.43 5.42 -2.96
C THR A 232 9.64 6.71 -3.16
N VAL A 233 8.86 6.82 -4.24
CA VAL A 233 7.98 7.98 -4.45
C VAL A 233 6.90 8.05 -3.39
N PHE A 234 6.25 6.93 -3.04
CA PHE A 234 5.20 6.92 -2.02
C PHE A 234 5.71 7.39 -0.67
N GLY A 235 6.78 6.76 -0.16
CA GLY A 235 7.35 7.16 1.12
C GLY A 235 7.89 8.59 1.14
N ALA A 236 8.47 9.04 0.02
CA ALA A 236 8.94 10.41 -0.10
C ALA A 236 7.80 11.44 -0.11
N MET A 237 6.70 11.17 -0.82
CA MET A 237 5.55 12.08 -0.87
C MET A 237 4.96 12.31 0.52
N ASP A 238 4.82 11.28 1.35
CA ASP A 238 4.31 11.42 2.72
C ASP A 238 5.13 12.41 3.55
N VAL A 239 6.44 12.41 3.39
CA VAL A 239 7.35 13.26 4.19
C VAL A 239 7.49 14.66 3.59
N VAL A 240 7.75 14.75 2.27
CA VAL A 240 8.01 16.04 1.61
C VAL A 240 6.80 16.94 1.62
N VAL A 241 5.61 16.37 1.34
CA VAL A 241 4.35 17.13 1.32
C VAL A 241 4.01 17.68 2.70
N VAL A 242 4.25 16.89 3.76
CA VAL A 242 4.06 17.36 5.15
C VAL A 242 5.02 18.49 5.46
N GLY A 243 6.33 18.31 5.18
CA GLY A 243 7.35 19.33 5.41
C GLY A 243 7.04 20.62 4.67
N PHE A 244 6.72 20.54 3.38
CA PHE A 244 6.41 21.71 2.55
C PHE A 244 5.16 22.46 3.03
N ALA A 245 4.08 21.75 3.36
CA ALA A 245 2.87 22.38 3.86
C ALA A 245 3.07 23.05 5.23
N GLN A 246 4.00 22.53 6.04
CA GLN A 246 4.39 23.11 7.32
C GLN A 246 5.22 24.39 7.13
N ASP A 247 6.22 24.35 6.24
CA ASP A 247 7.07 25.51 5.90
C ASP A 247 6.22 26.68 5.36
N GLU A 248 5.17 26.38 4.59
CA GLU A 248 4.20 27.35 4.04
C GLU A 248 3.13 27.80 5.07
N GLY A 249 3.19 27.32 6.32
CA GLY A 249 2.26 27.71 7.39
C GLY A 249 0.84 27.15 7.24
N ALA A 250 0.62 26.13 6.40
CA ALA A 250 -0.68 25.53 6.13
C ALA A 250 -0.67 24.00 6.25
N PRO A 251 -0.38 23.42 7.42
CA PRO A 251 -0.16 21.98 7.61
C PRO A 251 -1.36 21.10 7.17
N VAL A 252 -2.59 21.62 7.22
CA VAL A 252 -3.80 20.91 6.74
C VAL A 252 -3.72 20.63 5.24
N MET A 253 -3.02 21.47 4.46
CA MET A 253 -2.86 21.29 3.01
C MET A 253 -2.05 20.05 2.65
N ALA A 254 -1.23 19.51 3.56
CA ALA A 254 -0.58 18.24 3.35
C ALA A 254 -1.58 17.10 3.08
N GLY A 255 -2.62 17.01 3.89
CA GLY A 255 -3.66 16.00 3.70
C GLY A 255 -4.43 16.20 2.41
N VAL A 256 -4.72 17.45 2.03
CA VAL A 256 -5.40 17.76 0.77
C VAL A 256 -4.55 17.36 -0.43
N ALA A 257 -3.25 17.64 -0.41
CA ALA A 257 -2.33 17.28 -1.50
C ALA A 257 -2.17 15.76 -1.62
N LEU A 258 -2.03 15.04 -0.50
CA LEU A 258 -1.95 13.58 -0.50
C LEU A 258 -3.28 12.92 -0.94
N ALA A 259 -4.42 13.50 -0.57
CA ALA A 259 -5.71 13.05 -1.08
C ALA A 259 -5.84 13.31 -2.59
N ALA A 260 -5.34 14.44 -3.10
CA ALA A 260 -5.30 14.71 -4.53
C ALA A 260 -4.39 13.72 -5.26
N TYR A 261 -3.24 13.36 -4.68
CA TYR A 261 -2.33 12.34 -5.18
C TYR A 261 -3.01 10.97 -5.31
N ALA A 262 -3.68 10.52 -4.25
CA ALA A 262 -4.47 9.29 -4.28
C ALA A 262 -5.68 9.39 -5.23
N GLY A 263 -6.35 10.55 -5.28
CA GLY A 263 -7.45 10.81 -6.21
C GLY A 263 -7.02 10.73 -7.68
N GLY A 264 -5.81 11.20 -8.01
CA GLY A 264 -5.21 11.02 -9.33
C GLY A 264 -5.05 9.54 -9.68
N SER A 265 -4.52 8.75 -8.76
CA SER A 265 -4.39 7.29 -8.91
C SER A 265 -5.74 6.60 -9.13
N LEU A 266 -6.74 6.95 -8.32
CA LEU A 266 -8.11 6.43 -8.48
C LEU A 266 -8.67 6.73 -9.87
N VAL A 267 -8.60 7.98 -10.32
CA VAL A 267 -9.10 8.40 -11.64
C VAL A 267 -8.41 7.62 -12.75
N SER A 268 -7.09 7.55 -12.74
CA SER A 268 -6.34 6.84 -13.76
C SER A 268 -6.56 5.32 -13.71
N GLY A 269 -6.74 4.74 -12.53
CA GLY A 269 -7.06 3.32 -12.34
C GLY A 269 -8.40 2.95 -12.98
N LEU A 270 -9.43 3.78 -12.77
CA LEU A 270 -10.75 3.61 -13.39
C LEU A 270 -10.65 3.67 -14.93
N PHE A 271 -9.92 4.65 -15.48
CA PHE A 271 -9.70 4.75 -16.93
C PHE A 271 -8.88 3.60 -17.47
N TYR A 272 -7.80 3.21 -16.80
CA TYR A 272 -6.93 2.11 -17.22
C TYR A 272 -7.67 0.77 -17.31
N GLY A 273 -8.63 0.53 -16.41
CA GLY A 273 -9.49 -0.67 -16.43
C GLY A 273 -10.44 -0.75 -17.62
N VAL A 274 -10.79 0.39 -18.23
CA VAL A 274 -11.73 0.49 -19.36
C VAL A 274 -10.99 0.59 -20.70
N VAL A 275 -9.88 1.32 -20.74
CA VAL A 275 -9.13 1.59 -21.97
C VAL A 275 -8.21 0.41 -22.30
N ARG A 276 -8.43 -0.20 -23.46
CA ARG A 276 -7.53 -1.24 -23.98
C ARG A 276 -6.31 -0.60 -24.63
N LEU A 277 -5.22 -0.49 -23.88
CA LEU A 277 -3.96 -0.01 -24.46
C LEU A 277 -3.42 -1.01 -25.49
N PRO A 278 -2.94 -0.56 -26.65
CA PRO A 278 -2.33 -1.43 -27.65
C PRO A 278 -0.97 -1.94 -27.20
N GLY A 279 -0.47 -3.01 -27.82
CA GLY A 279 0.86 -3.54 -27.60
C GLY A 279 0.93 -4.67 -26.56
N SER A 280 2.13 -5.23 -26.41
CA SER A 280 2.41 -6.31 -25.44
C SER A 280 2.37 -5.81 -24.00
N LEU A 281 2.18 -6.72 -23.03
CA LEU A 281 2.23 -6.38 -21.60
C LEU A 281 3.55 -5.72 -21.20
N THR A 282 4.68 -6.19 -21.77
CA THR A 282 6.00 -5.57 -21.58
C THR A 282 6.02 -4.11 -22.06
N ALA A 283 5.52 -3.86 -23.28
CA ALA A 283 5.50 -2.51 -23.84
C ALA A 283 4.60 -1.57 -23.01
N ARG A 284 3.45 -2.07 -22.53
CA ARG A 284 2.53 -1.32 -21.67
C ARG A 284 3.19 -0.96 -20.34
N PHE A 285 3.84 -1.93 -19.69
CA PHE A 285 4.55 -1.68 -18.43
C PHE A 285 5.65 -0.63 -18.59
N VAL A 286 6.50 -0.75 -19.61
CA VAL A 286 7.56 0.22 -19.90
C VAL A 286 6.98 1.61 -20.18
N ALA A 287 5.94 1.70 -21.02
CA ALA A 287 5.29 2.97 -21.33
C ALA A 287 4.69 3.63 -20.08
N CYS A 288 4.02 2.85 -19.21
CA CYS A 288 3.44 3.36 -17.97
C CYS A 288 4.52 3.80 -16.98
N ALA A 289 5.63 3.05 -16.84
CA ALA A 289 6.74 3.41 -15.97
C ALA A 289 7.47 4.69 -16.47
N VAL A 290 7.67 4.82 -17.79
CA VAL A 290 8.23 6.05 -18.38
C VAL A 290 7.27 7.23 -18.19
N PHE A 291 5.98 7.04 -18.42
CA PHE A 291 4.98 8.07 -18.16
C PHE A 291 5.00 8.54 -16.71
N PHE A 292 5.07 7.60 -15.74
CA PHE A 292 5.22 7.91 -14.33
C PHE A 292 6.49 8.73 -14.06
N GLY A 293 7.64 8.30 -14.63
CA GLY A 293 8.90 9.02 -14.51
C GLY A 293 8.86 10.45 -15.05
N LEU A 294 8.15 10.68 -16.16
CA LEU A 294 8.03 12.00 -16.78
C LEU A 294 7.08 12.92 -16.03
N VAL A 295 5.89 12.42 -15.67
CA VAL A 295 4.84 13.24 -15.04
C VAL A 295 5.26 13.66 -13.64
N ALA A 296 5.95 12.80 -12.89
CA ALA A 296 6.43 13.12 -11.56
C ALA A 296 7.50 14.22 -11.54
N GLN A 297 8.16 14.54 -12.69
CA GLN A 297 9.05 15.71 -12.76
C GLN A 297 8.30 17.03 -12.53
N GLY A 298 6.98 17.06 -12.76
CA GLY A 298 6.15 18.21 -12.41
C GLY A 298 6.20 18.60 -10.93
N LEU A 299 6.56 17.67 -10.04
CA LEU A 299 6.78 17.96 -8.62
C LEU A 299 7.94 18.95 -8.37
N LEU A 300 8.92 19.00 -9.27
CA LEU A 300 10.03 19.96 -9.18
C LEU A 300 9.62 21.41 -9.46
N LEU A 301 8.40 21.62 -9.97
CA LEU A 301 7.83 22.96 -10.24
C LEU A 301 7.02 23.48 -9.05
N VAL A 302 6.93 22.71 -7.96
CA VAL A 302 6.17 23.12 -6.77
C VAL A 302 6.98 24.12 -5.97
N GLY A 303 6.65 25.41 -6.12
CA GLY A 303 7.21 26.52 -5.35
C GLY A 303 6.14 27.24 -4.50
N SER A 304 4.92 26.71 -4.42
CA SER A 304 3.85 27.25 -3.58
C SER A 304 2.71 26.24 -3.36
N LEU A 305 1.89 26.47 -2.33
CA LEU A 305 0.71 25.64 -2.05
C LEU A 305 -0.28 25.56 -3.22
N THR A 306 -0.39 26.63 -4.01
CA THR A 306 -1.26 26.67 -5.19
C THR A 306 -0.88 25.61 -6.23
N TRP A 307 0.39 25.32 -6.39
CA TRP A 307 0.90 24.31 -7.34
C TRP A 307 1.04 22.92 -6.73
N LEU A 308 1.11 22.81 -5.40
CA LEU A 308 1.27 21.54 -4.70
C LEU A 308 0.13 20.56 -5.02
N VAL A 309 -1.12 20.98 -4.88
CA VAL A 309 -2.29 20.10 -5.06
C VAL A 309 -2.45 19.65 -6.53
N PRO A 310 -2.39 20.55 -7.54
CA PRO A 310 -2.39 20.11 -8.94
C PRO A 310 -1.21 19.19 -9.32
N ALA A 311 0.00 19.50 -8.87
CA ALA A 311 1.17 18.68 -9.15
C ALA A 311 1.05 17.28 -8.51
N ALA A 312 0.59 17.19 -7.28
CA ALA A 312 0.32 15.93 -6.59
C ALA A 312 -0.75 15.11 -7.35
N PHE A 313 -1.86 15.72 -7.76
CA PHE A 313 -2.90 15.05 -8.54
C PHE A 313 -2.35 14.51 -9.87
N LEU A 314 -1.61 15.32 -10.61
CA LEU A 314 -1.00 14.91 -11.88
C LEU A 314 0.00 13.76 -11.69
N ALA A 315 0.86 13.84 -10.69
CA ALA A 315 1.77 12.74 -10.35
C ALA A 315 0.99 11.47 -9.98
N GLY A 316 -0.12 11.62 -9.27
CA GLY A 316 -1.03 10.55 -8.92
C GLY A 316 -1.61 9.81 -10.13
N LEU A 317 -1.98 10.52 -11.20
CA LEU A 317 -2.54 9.90 -12.43
C LEU A 317 -1.63 8.83 -13.05
N ALA A 318 -0.35 8.85 -12.78
CA ALA A 318 0.59 7.88 -13.36
C ALA A 318 0.79 6.62 -12.49
N ILE A 319 0.27 6.58 -11.24
CA ILE A 319 0.48 5.49 -10.28
C ILE A 319 -0.23 4.19 -10.70
N ALA A 320 -1.56 4.22 -10.80
CA ALA A 320 -2.33 3.01 -11.08
C ALA A 320 -1.92 2.35 -12.41
N PRO A 321 -1.66 3.06 -13.52
CA PRO A 321 -1.17 2.45 -14.74
C PRO A 321 0.13 1.65 -14.56
N VAL A 322 1.13 2.17 -13.83
CA VAL A 322 2.39 1.45 -13.63
C VAL A 322 2.21 0.24 -12.72
N LEU A 323 1.41 0.36 -11.64
CA LEU A 323 1.16 -0.76 -10.74
C LEU A 323 0.34 -1.86 -11.42
N VAL A 324 -0.76 -1.53 -12.09
CA VAL A 324 -1.61 -2.53 -12.75
C VAL A 324 -0.88 -3.23 -13.89
N SER A 325 -0.13 -2.50 -14.72
CA SER A 325 0.62 -3.11 -15.83
C SER A 325 1.75 -4.02 -15.34
N GLY A 326 2.45 -3.65 -14.26
CA GLY A 326 3.49 -4.47 -13.65
C GLY A 326 2.93 -5.76 -13.04
N MET A 327 1.82 -5.69 -12.29
CA MET A 327 1.13 -6.86 -11.75
C MET A 327 0.69 -7.82 -12.87
N SER A 328 0.05 -7.29 -13.93
CA SER A 328 -0.39 -8.08 -15.08
C SER A 328 0.78 -8.74 -15.80
N LEU A 329 1.93 -8.07 -15.88
CA LEU A 329 3.13 -8.63 -16.48
C LEU A 329 3.68 -9.80 -15.64
N VAL A 330 3.75 -9.65 -14.31
CA VAL A 330 4.19 -10.72 -13.39
C VAL A 330 3.22 -11.91 -13.46
N GLU A 331 1.90 -11.66 -13.41
CA GLU A 331 0.88 -12.69 -13.53
C GLU A 331 1.03 -13.52 -14.82
N SER A 332 1.37 -12.87 -15.94
CA SER A 332 1.55 -13.54 -17.23
C SER A 332 2.84 -14.36 -17.35
N ARG A 333 3.83 -14.12 -16.49
CA ARG A 333 5.18 -14.71 -16.57
C ARG A 333 5.52 -15.69 -15.46
N VAL A 334 4.82 -15.62 -14.34
CA VAL A 334 5.03 -16.50 -13.20
C VAL A 334 4.08 -17.71 -13.29
N PRO A 335 4.57 -18.95 -13.05
CA PRO A 335 3.71 -20.11 -13.01
C PRO A 335 2.58 -19.97 -11.98
N ARG A 336 1.37 -20.43 -12.31
CA ARG A 336 0.18 -20.28 -11.45
C ARG A 336 0.41 -20.81 -10.02
N ALA A 337 1.18 -21.89 -9.87
CA ALA A 337 1.52 -22.48 -8.57
C ALA A 337 2.40 -21.57 -7.69
N ALA A 338 3.09 -20.59 -8.28
CA ALA A 338 4.03 -19.69 -7.63
C ALA A 338 3.59 -18.22 -7.72
N LEU A 339 2.38 -17.97 -8.20
CA LEU A 339 1.86 -16.61 -8.44
C LEU A 339 1.82 -15.77 -7.16
N ASN A 340 1.33 -16.34 -6.05
CA ASN A 340 1.29 -15.64 -4.77
C ASN A 340 2.69 -15.22 -4.30
N GLU A 341 3.69 -16.08 -4.49
CA GLU A 341 5.08 -15.77 -4.16
C GLU A 341 5.61 -14.65 -5.04
N GLY A 342 5.37 -14.70 -6.36
CA GLY A 342 5.77 -13.64 -7.30
C GLY A 342 5.15 -12.29 -6.95
N LEU A 343 3.85 -12.25 -6.66
CA LEU A 343 3.15 -11.03 -6.24
C LEU A 343 3.66 -10.52 -4.89
N THR A 344 4.06 -11.41 -3.98
CA THR A 344 4.65 -11.02 -2.69
C THR A 344 6.01 -10.34 -2.89
N TRP A 345 6.85 -10.81 -3.81
CA TRP A 345 8.13 -10.17 -4.10
C TRP A 345 7.97 -8.76 -4.67
N THR A 346 6.97 -8.53 -5.55
CA THR A 346 6.68 -7.16 -6.04
C THR A 346 6.23 -6.25 -4.92
N SER A 347 5.36 -6.73 -4.03
CA SER A 347 4.90 -5.97 -2.86
C SER A 347 6.04 -5.68 -1.88
N THR A 348 6.96 -6.63 -1.69
CA THR A 348 8.17 -6.45 -0.87
C THR A 348 9.06 -5.34 -1.47
N GLY A 349 9.28 -5.36 -2.79
CA GLY A 349 10.01 -4.29 -3.48
C GLY A 349 9.37 -2.93 -3.22
N LEU A 350 8.05 -2.82 -3.39
CA LEU A 350 7.31 -1.57 -3.13
C LEU A 350 7.50 -1.10 -1.68
N THR A 351 7.36 -1.99 -0.70
CA THR A 351 7.47 -1.64 0.72
C THR A 351 8.89 -1.22 1.11
N LEU A 352 9.92 -1.91 0.60
CA LEU A 352 11.31 -1.49 0.79
C LEU A 352 11.54 -0.10 0.21
N GLY A 353 10.94 0.19 -0.95
CA GLY A 353 10.97 1.51 -1.56
C GLY A 353 10.32 2.56 -0.67
N VAL A 354 9.13 2.31 -0.11
CA VAL A 354 8.45 3.24 0.82
C VAL A 354 9.36 3.58 1.99
N THR A 355 9.99 2.57 2.60
CA THR A 355 10.93 2.77 3.71
C THR A 355 12.11 3.64 3.31
N ALA A 356 12.76 3.32 2.19
CA ALA A 356 13.90 4.08 1.69
C ALA A 356 13.51 5.52 1.31
N GLY A 357 12.35 5.68 0.65
CA GLY A 357 11.84 6.98 0.21
C GLY A 357 11.53 7.90 1.38
N ALA A 358 10.88 7.41 2.42
CA ALA A 358 10.59 8.18 3.62
C ALA A 358 11.87 8.65 4.32
N ALA A 359 12.86 7.76 4.47
CA ALA A 359 14.15 8.11 5.09
C ALA A 359 14.95 9.11 4.26
N LEU A 360 15.05 8.89 2.93
CA LEU A 360 15.77 9.80 2.02
C LEU A 360 15.12 11.18 1.95
N ALA A 361 13.79 11.21 1.87
CA ALA A 361 13.04 12.46 1.82
C ALA A 361 13.14 13.23 3.13
N GLY A 362 13.07 12.55 4.28
CA GLY A 362 13.26 13.19 5.57
C GLY A 362 14.65 13.81 5.71
N ALA A 363 15.70 13.08 5.34
CA ALA A 363 17.07 13.61 5.33
C ALA A 363 17.22 14.80 4.37
N ALA A 364 16.56 14.75 3.21
CA ALA A 364 16.58 15.85 2.24
C ALA A 364 15.86 17.10 2.76
N VAL A 365 14.70 16.94 3.43
CA VAL A 365 13.98 18.04 4.06
C VAL A 365 14.82 18.70 5.13
N ASP A 366 15.44 17.91 6.01
CA ASP A 366 16.30 18.44 7.08
C ASP A 366 17.57 19.15 6.55
N ALA A 367 18.13 18.69 5.41
CA ALA A 367 19.37 19.23 4.86
C ALA A 367 19.17 20.40 3.89
N TRP A 368 18.11 20.37 3.08
CA TRP A 368 17.93 21.29 1.94
C TRP A 368 16.60 22.03 1.95
N GLY A 369 15.71 21.74 2.94
CA GLY A 369 14.34 22.23 3.01
C GLY A 369 13.36 21.41 2.16
N ALA A 370 12.08 21.57 2.45
CA ALA A 370 11.05 20.75 1.85
C ALA A 370 10.85 20.97 0.35
N GLU A 371 11.05 22.20 -0.16
CA GLU A 371 10.94 22.48 -1.60
C GLU A 371 11.99 21.69 -2.40
N ALA A 372 13.26 21.72 -1.99
CA ALA A 372 14.32 20.98 -2.67
C ALA A 372 14.16 19.45 -2.51
N ALA A 373 13.53 19.00 -1.44
CA ALA A 373 13.30 17.58 -1.18
C ALA A 373 12.32 16.90 -2.17
N PHE A 374 11.53 17.66 -2.98
CA PHE A 374 10.78 17.10 -4.10
C PHE A 374 11.68 16.41 -5.14
N LEU A 375 12.97 16.65 -5.10
CA LEU A 375 13.94 15.90 -5.91
C LEU A 375 13.90 14.39 -5.62
N VAL A 376 13.63 13.98 -4.37
CA VAL A 376 13.60 12.54 -3.99
C VAL A 376 12.50 11.78 -4.72
N PRO A 377 11.20 12.20 -4.65
CA PRO A 377 10.16 11.52 -5.41
C PRO A 377 10.35 11.65 -6.93
N ALA A 378 10.87 12.78 -7.44
CA ALA A 378 11.14 12.96 -8.86
C ALA A 378 12.20 11.96 -9.37
N LEU A 379 13.30 11.80 -8.66
CA LEU A 379 14.36 10.83 -8.99
C LEU A 379 13.87 9.39 -8.83
N GLY A 380 13.08 9.09 -7.80
CA GLY A 380 12.47 7.77 -7.61
C GLY A 380 11.60 7.38 -8.82
N ALA A 381 10.75 8.30 -9.28
CA ALA A 381 9.91 8.07 -10.45
C ALA A 381 10.73 7.92 -11.75
N ALA A 382 11.75 8.76 -11.95
CA ALA A 382 12.66 8.63 -13.08
C ALA A 382 13.39 7.28 -13.08
N ALA A 383 13.85 6.83 -11.90
CA ALA A 383 14.50 5.54 -11.72
C ALA A 383 13.57 4.38 -12.11
N ALA A 384 12.27 4.43 -11.76
CA ALA A 384 11.30 3.42 -12.17
C ALA A 384 11.21 3.31 -13.70
N GLY A 385 11.15 4.43 -14.42
CA GLY A 385 11.14 4.48 -15.88
C GLY A 385 12.43 3.91 -16.49
N VAL A 386 13.60 4.33 -15.96
CA VAL A 386 14.92 3.85 -16.42
C VAL A 386 15.06 2.33 -16.20
N LEU A 387 14.69 1.83 -15.02
CA LEU A 387 14.74 0.40 -14.71
C LEU A 387 13.82 -0.42 -15.61
N ALA A 388 12.62 0.09 -15.92
CA ALA A 388 11.71 -0.58 -16.85
C ALA A 388 12.27 -0.61 -18.29
N ILE A 389 12.90 0.46 -18.79
CA ILE A 389 13.57 0.52 -20.10
C ILE A 389 14.75 -0.45 -20.12
N ALA A 390 15.65 -0.37 -19.12
CA ALA A 390 16.82 -1.23 -19.05
C ALA A 390 16.44 -2.72 -18.98
N GLY A 391 15.36 -3.03 -18.28
CA GLY A 391 14.82 -4.38 -18.19
C GLY A 391 14.04 -4.84 -19.43
N ALA A 392 13.70 -3.96 -20.36
CA ALA A 392 12.84 -4.28 -21.49
C ALA A 392 13.37 -5.45 -22.35
N VAL A 393 14.68 -5.59 -22.49
CA VAL A 393 15.32 -6.69 -23.22
C VAL A 393 15.07 -8.02 -22.50
N ALA A 394 15.31 -8.06 -21.19
CA ALA A 394 15.06 -9.24 -20.36
C ALA A 394 13.56 -9.64 -20.34
N LEU A 395 12.67 -8.66 -20.48
CA LEU A 395 11.22 -8.85 -20.51
C LEU A 395 10.71 -9.37 -21.86
N ARG A 396 11.51 -9.31 -22.94
CA ARG A 396 11.15 -9.84 -24.26
C ARG A 396 11.36 -11.35 -24.38
N THR A 397 12.10 -11.97 -23.48
CA THR A 397 12.33 -13.42 -23.48
C THR A 397 10.98 -14.14 -23.30
N PRO A 398 10.60 -15.09 -24.19
CA PRO A 398 9.36 -15.85 -24.03
C PRO A 398 9.35 -16.57 -22.68
N ALA A 399 8.16 -16.70 -22.08
CA ALA A 399 8.00 -17.57 -20.91
C ALA A 399 8.43 -19.00 -21.30
N PRO A 400 9.05 -19.78 -20.36
CA PRO A 400 9.32 -21.19 -20.61
C PRO A 400 8.01 -21.87 -21.04
N VAL A 401 8.01 -22.49 -22.21
CA VAL A 401 6.86 -23.28 -22.67
C VAL A 401 6.70 -24.42 -21.67
N PRO A 402 5.51 -24.61 -21.06
CA PRO A 402 5.28 -25.77 -20.22
C PRO A 402 5.57 -27.02 -21.05
N VAL A 403 6.50 -27.86 -20.59
CA VAL A 403 6.74 -29.17 -21.20
C VAL A 403 5.42 -29.94 -21.06
N PRO A 404 4.82 -30.43 -22.16
CA PRO A 404 3.60 -31.22 -22.07
C PRO A 404 3.87 -32.45 -21.18
N GLU A 405 2.93 -32.76 -20.26
CA GLU A 405 3.06 -33.93 -19.37
C GLU A 405 3.26 -35.27 -20.12
N ASP A 406 2.86 -35.30 -21.39
CA ASP A 406 3.00 -36.47 -22.28
C ASP A 406 4.45 -36.71 -22.75
N ALA A 407 5.38 -35.79 -22.55
CA ALA A 407 6.79 -35.93 -22.91
C ALA A 407 7.63 -36.56 -21.77
N LEU A 408 6.99 -36.87 -20.63
CA LEU A 408 7.63 -37.48 -19.44
C LEU A 408 7.12 -38.92 -19.19
N ARG A 409 6.40 -39.52 -20.16
CA ARG A 409 5.98 -40.94 -20.13
C ARG A 409 6.82 -41.78 -21.04
#